data_1c4ade229c7730aa5425062b8491147c
#
_entry.id   1c4ade229c7730aa5425062b8491147c
#
_cell.length_a   1.000
_cell.length_b   1.000
_cell.length_c   1.000
_cell.angle_alpha   90.00
_cell.angle_beta   90.00
_cell.angle_gamma   90.00
#
_symmetry.space_group_name_H-M   'P 1'
#
loop_
_entity.id
_entity.type
_entity.pdbx_description
1 polymer ?
#
loop_
_entity_poly.entity_id
_entity_poly.type
_entity_poly.pdbx_seq_one_letter_code
_entity_poly.pdbx_strand_id
1 'polypeptide(L)'
;MDPSLAKPFIKATKDVLSAMAALEVSAGTPYVKKDKTARGDVSAVIGITGDKQGTFSISFDRKTAVHIVKQMLGDDIEDILQDVQDAMGEITNMISGQARVGLVDMGLKLQGSTPSVIMGDGHTIAHMTSAVAIAIPFSCEAGTFTLEFCFD
;
A
#
# COMPACT_ATOMS: atom_id res chain seq x y z
N MET A 1 -11.87 -10.65 -10.82
CA MET A 1 -11.66 -9.85 -9.58
C MET A 1 -12.73 -8.78 -9.50
N ASP A 2 -13.40 -8.70 -8.37
CA ASP A 2 -14.47 -7.73 -8.13
C ASP A 2 -13.88 -6.36 -7.80
N PRO A 3 -14.13 -5.32 -8.62
CA PRO A 3 -13.62 -3.97 -8.34
C PRO A 3 -14.13 -3.36 -7.02
N SER A 4 -15.25 -3.87 -6.48
CA SER A 4 -15.76 -3.38 -5.20
C SER A 4 -14.81 -3.68 -4.04
N LEU A 5 -13.90 -4.65 -4.19
CA LEU A 5 -12.86 -4.94 -3.21
C LEU A 5 -11.88 -3.78 -3.02
N ALA A 6 -11.83 -2.84 -3.95
CA ALA A 6 -11.00 -1.64 -3.83
C ALA A 6 -11.48 -0.70 -2.70
N LYS A 7 -12.77 -0.67 -2.41
CA LYS A 7 -13.33 0.27 -1.41
C LYS A 7 -12.71 0.17 -0.03
N PRO A 8 -12.56 -1.03 0.57
CA PRO A 8 -11.91 -1.14 1.87
C PRO A 8 -10.46 -0.66 1.86
N PHE A 9 -9.73 -0.89 0.77
CA PHE A 9 -8.36 -0.41 0.63
C PHE A 9 -8.28 1.11 0.52
N ILE A 10 -9.20 1.71 -0.23
CA ILE A 10 -9.26 3.18 -0.36
C ILE A 10 -9.54 3.81 0.99
N LYS A 11 -10.54 3.31 1.70
CA LYS A 11 -10.91 3.83 3.01
C LYS A 11 -9.76 3.67 4.00
N ALA A 12 -9.16 2.49 4.08
CA ALA A 12 -8.05 2.22 4.98
C ALA A 12 -6.85 3.14 4.70
N THR A 13 -6.51 3.34 3.43
CA THR A 13 -5.39 4.21 3.04
C THR A 13 -5.63 5.64 3.48
N LYS A 14 -6.83 6.18 3.23
CA LYS A 14 -7.19 7.53 3.66
C LYS A 14 -7.14 7.67 5.18
N ASP A 15 -7.73 6.74 5.90
CA ASP A 15 -7.82 6.79 7.36
C ASP A 15 -6.43 6.69 8.00
N VAL A 16 -5.60 5.77 7.54
CA VAL A 16 -4.25 5.56 8.10
C VAL A 16 -3.36 6.77 7.86
N LEU A 17 -3.32 7.30 6.63
CA LEU A 17 -2.46 8.44 6.32
C LEU A 17 -2.94 9.72 7.00
N SER A 18 -4.24 9.89 7.16
CA SER A 18 -4.79 11.01 7.94
C SER A 18 -4.39 10.91 9.41
N ALA A 19 -4.51 9.72 10.01
CA ALA A 19 -4.22 9.53 11.44
C ALA A 19 -2.72 9.57 11.73
N MET A 20 -1.89 8.95 10.88
CA MET A 20 -0.46 8.78 11.16
C MET A 20 0.41 9.93 10.66
N ALA A 21 0.02 10.57 9.58
CA ALA A 21 0.84 11.59 8.92
C ALA A 21 0.12 12.92 8.72
N ALA A 22 -1.10 13.06 9.23
CA ALA A 22 -1.95 14.23 9.02
C ALA A 22 -2.02 14.60 7.53
N LEU A 23 -2.09 13.60 6.67
CA LEU A 23 -2.02 13.75 5.23
C LEU A 23 -3.34 13.32 4.60
N GLU A 24 -3.97 14.24 3.84
CA GLU A 24 -5.15 13.92 3.07
C GLU A 24 -4.74 13.45 1.68
N VAL A 25 -5.28 12.30 1.29
CA VAL A 25 -5.00 11.70 -0.01
C VAL A 25 -6.29 11.53 -0.80
N SER A 26 -6.17 11.62 -2.12
CA SER A 26 -7.29 11.41 -3.04
C SER A 26 -7.04 10.15 -3.84
N ALA A 27 -8.05 9.31 -3.97
CA ALA A 27 -7.98 8.11 -4.79
C ALA A 27 -8.46 8.43 -6.20
N GLY A 28 -7.70 7.98 -7.21
CA GLY A 28 -8.16 7.94 -8.58
C GLY A 28 -9.05 6.74 -8.82
N THR A 29 -9.47 6.56 -10.07
CA THR A 29 -10.30 5.42 -10.44
C THR A 29 -9.49 4.14 -10.43
N PRO A 30 -9.90 3.11 -9.67
CA PRO A 30 -9.24 1.81 -9.75
C PRO A 30 -9.29 1.23 -11.16
N TYR A 31 -8.24 0.56 -11.57
CA TYR A 31 -8.18 -0.05 -12.90
C TYR A 31 -7.54 -1.44 -12.84
N VAL A 32 -7.93 -2.28 -13.80
CA VAL A 32 -7.34 -3.60 -13.97
C VAL A 32 -6.02 -3.45 -14.70
N LYS A 33 -4.97 -4.02 -14.13
CA LYS A 33 -3.62 -3.93 -14.65
C LYS A 33 -3.24 -5.26 -15.29
N LYS A 34 -2.89 -5.24 -16.56
CA LYS A 34 -2.56 -6.47 -17.29
C LYS A 34 -1.15 -6.97 -16.99
N ASP A 35 -0.18 -6.05 -16.86
CA ASP A 35 1.13 -6.44 -16.41
C ASP A 35 1.09 -6.68 -14.89
N LYS A 36 1.98 -7.53 -14.40
CA LYS A 36 2.01 -7.93 -12.99
C LYS A 36 3.16 -7.27 -12.25
N THR A 37 3.62 -6.14 -12.73
CA THR A 37 4.72 -5.41 -12.10
C THR A 37 4.23 -4.10 -11.52
N ALA A 38 4.66 -3.81 -10.30
CA ALA A 38 4.50 -2.50 -9.66
C ALA A 38 5.85 -1.79 -9.68
N ARG A 39 5.86 -0.48 -9.86
CA ARG A 39 7.09 0.32 -9.90
C ARG A 39 7.06 1.39 -8.84
N GLY A 40 8.21 1.63 -8.20
CA GLY A 40 8.36 2.68 -7.21
C GLY A 40 9.80 2.88 -6.81
N ASP A 41 10.00 3.77 -5.87
CA ASP A 41 11.29 4.01 -5.21
C ASP A 41 11.31 3.38 -3.82
N VAL A 42 10.16 3.34 -3.16
CA VAL A 42 9.95 2.64 -1.90
C VAL A 42 8.64 1.86 -2.04
N SER A 43 8.71 0.56 -1.87
CA SER A 43 7.53 -0.29 -1.95
C SER A 43 7.45 -1.22 -0.74
N ALA A 44 6.23 -1.46 -0.27
CA ALA A 44 5.99 -2.46 0.76
C ALA A 44 5.03 -3.50 0.21
N VAL A 45 5.32 -4.77 0.48
CA VAL A 45 4.56 -5.92 -0.04
C VAL A 45 4.12 -6.79 1.12
N ILE A 46 2.86 -7.20 1.10
CA ILE A 46 2.29 -8.14 2.05
C ILE A 46 1.72 -9.33 1.29
N GLY A 47 2.10 -10.53 1.70
CA GLY A 47 1.45 -11.76 1.23
C GLY A 47 0.10 -11.94 1.91
N ILE A 48 -0.90 -12.34 1.15
CA ILE A 48 -2.27 -12.54 1.62
C ILE A 48 -2.62 -14.02 1.52
N THR A 49 -3.22 -14.56 2.57
CA THR A 49 -3.71 -15.93 2.63
C THR A 49 -5.12 -15.96 3.25
N GLY A 50 -5.73 -17.13 3.30
CA GLY A 50 -7.08 -17.28 3.82
C GLY A 50 -8.05 -17.69 2.72
N ASP A 51 -9.20 -17.01 2.64
CA ASP A 51 -10.21 -17.30 1.61
C ASP A 51 -9.71 -17.04 0.19
N LYS A 52 -8.72 -16.16 0.05
CA LYS A 52 -8.02 -15.87 -1.20
C LYS A 52 -6.53 -15.91 -0.94
N GLN A 53 -5.74 -16.09 -1.99
CA GLN A 53 -4.29 -16.01 -1.91
C GLN A 53 -3.77 -14.99 -2.91
N GLY A 54 -2.78 -14.23 -2.52
CA GLY A 54 -2.21 -13.25 -3.40
C GLY A 54 -1.29 -12.28 -2.69
N THR A 55 -1.22 -11.07 -3.23
CA THR A 55 -0.36 -10.02 -2.71
C THR A 55 -1.07 -8.67 -2.70
N PHE A 56 -0.62 -7.85 -1.79
CA PHE A 56 -0.99 -6.46 -1.66
C PHE A 56 0.30 -5.65 -1.58
N SER A 57 0.39 -4.56 -2.34
CA SER A 57 1.58 -3.71 -2.32
C SER A 57 1.20 -2.24 -2.39
N ILE A 58 2.07 -1.39 -1.81
CA ILE A 58 2.00 0.05 -2.00
C ILE A 58 3.37 0.51 -2.47
N SER A 59 3.39 1.27 -3.57
CA SER A 59 4.63 1.78 -4.15
C SER A 59 4.60 3.30 -4.16
N PHE A 60 5.59 3.90 -3.50
CA PHE A 60 5.74 5.35 -3.37
C PHE A 60 6.91 5.84 -4.20
N ASP A 61 6.83 7.08 -4.71
CA ASP A 61 8.05 7.76 -5.10
C ASP A 61 8.82 8.20 -3.83
N ARG A 62 10.10 8.46 -3.97
CA ARG A 62 10.97 8.81 -2.84
C ARG A 62 10.46 10.06 -2.13
N LYS A 63 10.09 11.07 -2.89
CA LYS A 63 9.65 12.36 -2.35
C LYS A 63 8.41 12.20 -1.45
N THR A 64 7.45 11.41 -1.90
CA THR A 64 6.22 11.15 -1.13
C THR A 64 6.54 10.37 0.14
N ALA A 65 7.35 9.32 0.04
CA ALA A 65 7.73 8.50 1.20
C ALA A 65 8.44 9.34 2.26
N VAL A 66 9.41 10.18 1.85
CA VAL A 66 10.14 11.05 2.77
C VAL A 66 9.21 12.07 3.42
N HIS A 67 8.28 12.64 2.66
CA HIS A 67 7.31 13.59 3.22
C HIS A 67 6.45 12.94 4.31
N ILE A 68 5.97 11.73 4.06
CA ILE A 68 5.17 10.98 5.04
C ILE A 68 5.95 10.75 6.33
N VAL A 69 7.20 10.31 6.20
CA VAL A 69 8.07 10.07 7.36
C VAL A 69 8.31 11.35 8.16
N LYS A 70 8.56 12.47 7.48
CA LYS A 70 8.74 13.75 8.15
C LYS A 70 7.49 14.20 8.90
N GLN A 71 6.31 13.94 8.33
CA GLN A 71 5.06 14.23 9.01
C GLN A 71 4.85 13.37 10.25
N MET A 72 5.29 12.11 10.21
CA MET A 72 5.15 11.18 11.34
C MET A 72 6.13 11.45 12.47
N LEU A 73 7.39 11.72 12.15
CA LEU A 73 8.48 11.77 13.12
C LEU A 73 8.96 13.19 13.44
N GLY A 74 8.72 14.17 12.56
CA GLY A 74 9.18 15.53 12.78
C GLY A 74 10.69 15.58 12.98
N ASP A 75 11.11 16.12 14.12
CA ASP A 75 12.54 16.25 14.47
C ASP A 75 13.16 14.96 15.01
N ASP A 76 12.37 13.89 15.17
CA ASP A 76 12.86 12.61 15.71
C ASP A 76 13.51 11.73 14.63
N ILE A 77 13.69 12.24 13.42
CA ILE A 77 14.39 11.50 12.36
C ILE A 77 15.86 11.42 12.69
N GLU A 78 16.40 10.19 12.82
CA GLU A 78 17.82 9.94 13.07
C GLU A 78 18.54 9.43 11.83
N ASP A 79 17.95 8.41 11.16
CA ASP A 79 18.49 7.82 9.93
C ASP A 79 17.35 7.73 8.92
N ILE A 80 17.35 8.62 7.93
CA ILE A 80 16.22 8.75 7.01
C ILE A 80 15.93 7.45 6.24
N LEU A 81 16.94 6.68 5.88
CA LEU A 81 16.74 5.43 5.15
C LEU A 81 16.05 4.40 6.03
N GLN A 82 16.55 4.21 7.24
CA GLN A 82 15.96 3.27 8.18
C GLN A 82 14.58 3.72 8.62
N ASP A 83 14.38 5.01 8.88
CA ASP A 83 13.11 5.55 9.31
C ASP A 83 12.05 5.43 8.21
N VAL A 84 12.42 5.64 6.95
CA VAL A 84 11.52 5.41 5.80
C VAL A 84 11.13 3.93 5.73
N GLN A 85 12.09 3.03 5.85
CA GLN A 85 11.81 1.59 5.80
C GLN A 85 10.83 1.19 6.91
N ASP A 86 11.08 1.61 8.13
CA ASP A 86 10.25 1.26 9.28
C ASP A 86 8.84 1.85 9.16
N ALA A 87 8.75 3.12 8.78
CA ALA A 87 7.47 3.82 8.68
C ALA A 87 6.61 3.26 7.55
N MET A 88 7.20 2.96 6.39
CA MET A 88 6.46 2.41 5.27
C MET A 88 5.94 1.01 5.57
N GLY A 89 6.74 0.20 6.25
CA GLY A 89 6.29 -1.11 6.72
C GLY A 89 5.11 -1.01 7.69
N GLU A 90 5.20 -0.12 8.66
CA GLU A 90 4.15 0.08 9.64
C GLU A 90 2.86 0.59 9.01
N ILE A 91 2.94 1.61 8.16
CA ILE A 91 1.77 2.16 7.46
C ILE A 91 1.11 1.08 6.60
N THR A 92 1.89 0.32 5.86
CA THR A 92 1.37 -0.72 4.98
C THR A 92 0.69 -1.82 5.77
N ASN A 93 1.28 -2.19 6.92
CA ASN A 93 0.68 -3.17 7.82
C ASN A 93 -0.66 -2.68 8.38
N MET A 94 -0.74 -1.41 8.76
CA MET A 94 -1.99 -0.81 9.26
C MET A 94 -3.06 -0.75 8.19
N ILE A 95 -2.71 -0.35 6.97
CA ILE A 95 -3.64 -0.32 5.85
C ILE A 95 -4.17 -1.72 5.54
N SER A 96 -3.28 -2.71 5.48
CA SER A 96 -3.66 -4.11 5.28
C SER A 96 -4.64 -4.58 6.36
N GLY A 97 -4.33 -4.30 7.62
CA GLY A 97 -5.18 -4.70 8.74
C GLY A 97 -6.58 -4.09 8.66
N GLN A 98 -6.67 -2.79 8.43
CA GLN A 98 -7.96 -2.10 8.33
C GLN A 98 -8.75 -2.52 7.08
N ALA A 99 -8.06 -2.70 5.95
CA ALA A 99 -8.71 -3.18 4.73
C ALA A 99 -9.28 -4.58 4.93
N ARG A 100 -8.55 -5.47 5.62
CA ARG A 100 -9.03 -6.82 5.89
C ARG A 100 -10.28 -6.84 6.78
N VAL A 101 -10.38 -5.92 7.74
CA VAL A 101 -11.58 -5.76 8.53
C VAL A 101 -12.77 -5.41 7.63
N GLY A 102 -12.60 -4.48 6.72
CA GLY A 102 -13.65 -4.12 5.76
C GLY A 102 -14.02 -5.28 4.81
N LEU A 103 -13.04 -6.11 4.44
CA LEU A 103 -13.29 -7.27 3.59
C LEU A 103 -14.07 -8.36 4.30
N VAL A 104 -13.96 -8.48 5.62
CA VAL A 104 -14.80 -9.43 6.40
C VAL A 104 -16.27 -9.10 6.22
N ASP A 105 -16.64 -7.81 6.20
CA ASP A 105 -18.01 -7.38 5.97
C ASP A 105 -18.52 -7.77 4.57
N MET A 106 -17.61 -8.02 3.65
CA MET A 106 -17.91 -8.50 2.28
C MET A 106 -17.83 -10.02 2.15
N GLY A 107 -17.66 -10.73 3.26
CA GLY A 107 -17.59 -12.19 3.28
C GLY A 107 -16.20 -12.78 3.01
N LEU A 108 -15.14 -11.96 3.05
CA LEU A 108 -13.78 -12.42 2.81
C LEU A 108 -12.95 -12.36 4.07
N LYS A 109 -12.49 -13.52 4.54
CA LYS A 109 -11.58 -13.62 5.69
C LYS A 109 -10.17 -13.86 5.16
N LEU A 110 -9.32 -12.86 5.30
CA LEU A 110 -7.95 -12.87 4.81
C LEU A 110 -6.98 -12.62 5.94
N GLN A 111 -5.76 -13.14 5.78
CA GLN A 111 -4.64 -12.91 6.68
C GLN A 111 -3.50 -12.28 5.89
N GLY A 112 -2.73 -11.41 6.55
CA GLY A 112 -1.59 -10.75 5.94
C GLY A 112 -0.29 -11.16 6.62
N SER A 113 0.76 -11.34 5.82
CA SER A 113 2.11 -11.56 6.33
C SER A 113 2.71 -10.26 6.88
N THR A 114 3.89 -10.38 7.49
CA THR A 114 4.70 -9.21 7.83
C THR A 114 5.13 -8.51 6.54
N PRO A 115 5.07 -7.16 6.48
CA PRO A 115 5.48 -6.43 5.29
C PRO A 115 6.96 -6.60 4.97
N SER A 116 7.27 -6.71 3.68
CA SER A 116 8.64 -6.58 3.17
C SER A 116 8.75 -5.24 2.48
N VAL A 117 9.77 -4.45 2.85
CA VAL A 117 9.98 -3.12 2.27
C VAL A 117 11.19 -3.18 1.33
N ILE A 118 10.98 -2.75 0.09
CA ILE A 118 12.01 -2.69 -0.94
C ILE A 118 12.31 -1.22 -1.22
N MET A 119 13.58 -0.86 -1.16
CA MET A 119 14.05 0.50 -1.41
C MET A 119 15.08 0.49 -2.54
N GLY A 120 14.90 1.37 -3.51
CA GLY A 120 15.78 1.52 -4.65
C GLY A 120 15.06 2.26 -5.76
N ASP A 121 15.68 3.30 -6.32
CA ASP A 121 15.06 4.17 -7.29
C ASP A 121 14.60 3.40 -8.53
N GLY A 122 13.32 3.55 -8.87
CA GLY A 122 12.75 2.96 -10.06
C GLY A 122 12.70 1.43 -10.05
N HIS A 123 12.67 0.79 -8.86
CA HIS A 123 12.59 -0.66 -8.78
C HIS A 123 11.23 -1.18 -9.24
N THR A 124 11.16 -2.45 -9.56
CA THR A 124 9.93 -3.14 -9.91
C THR A 124 9.70 -4.34 -8.99
N ILE A 125 8.43 -4.63 -8.74
CA ILE A 125 7.99 -5.81 -8.00
C ILE A 125 7.04 -6.59 -8.88
N ALA A 126 7.22 -7.90 -8.96
CA ALA A 126 6.32 -8.77 -9.72
C ALA A 126 5.33 -9.45 -8.79
N HIS A 127 4.04 -9.38 -9.14
CA HIS A 127 3.01 -10.17 -8.46
C HIS A 127 3.09 -11.62 -8.96
N MET A 128 3.17 -12.55 -8.03
CA MET A 128 3.44 -13.97 -8.31
C MET A 128 2.17 -14.82 -8.38
N THR A 129 1.03 -14.20 -8.67
CA THR A 129 -0.24 -14.91 -8.81
C THR A 129 -0.68 -14.95 -10.26
N SER A 130 -1.62 -15.87 -10.58
CA SER A 130 -2.22 -15.94 -11.92
C SER A 130 -3.34 -14.91 -12.11
N ALA A 131 -3.83 -14.32 -11.03
CA ALA A 131 -4.91 -13.32 -11.10
C ALA A 131 -4.40 -12.00 -11.68
N VAL A 132 -5.32 -11.21 -12.21
CA VAL A 132 -5.00 -9.83 -12.62
C VAL A 132 -4.87 -8.94 -11.40
N ALA A 133 -4.01 -7.94 -11.49
CA ALA A 133 -3.86 -6.94 -10.44
C ALA A 133 -4.89 -5.83 -10.62
N ILE A 134 -5.41 -5.33 -9.51
CA ILE A 134 -6.17 -4.09 -9.48
C ILE A 134 -5.27 -3.02 -8.87
N ALA A 135 -5.13 -1.90 -9.58
CA ALA A 135 -4.32 -0.78 -9.16
C ALA A 135 -5.20 0.40 -8.78
N ILE A 136 -4.86 1.06 -7.69
CA ILE A 136 -5.55 2.25 -7.21
C ILE A 136 -4.51 3.37 -7.13
N PRO A 137 -4.58 4.37 -8.04
CA PRO A 137 -3.67 5.50 -7.95
C PRO A 137 -4.14 6.48 -6.88
N PHE A 138 -3.20 6.99 -6.10
CA PHE A 138 -3.46 8.01 -5.09
C PHE A 138 -2.61 9.25 -5.37
N SER A 139 -3.13 10.39 -4.98
CA SER A 139 -2.40 11.65 -5.05
C SER A 139 -2.58 12.44 -3.77
N CYS A 140 -1.56 13.25 -3.44
CA CYS A 140 -1.58 14.15 -2.31
C CYS A 140 -0.64 15.32 -2.60
N GLU A 141 -0.56 16.27 -1.66
CA GLU A 141 0.29 17.45 -1.81
C GLU A 141 1.77 17.12 -2.02
N ALA A 142 2.22 15.95 -1.51
CA ALA A 142 3.62 15.54 -1.59
C ALA A 142 3.97 14.82 -2.89
N GLY A 143 3.00 14.26 -3.58
CA GLY A 143 3.23 13.47 -4.79
C GLY A 143 2.19 12.39 -4.98
N THR A 144 2.59 11.30 -5.61
CA THR A 144 1.70 10.19 -5.96
C THR A 144 2.22 8.86 -5.45
N PHE A 145 1.33 7.92 -5.27
CA PHE A 145 1.66 6.53 -4.98
C PHE A 145 0.56 5.62 -5.50
N THR A 146 0.86 4.34 -5.61
CA THR A 146 -0.08 3.36 -6.15
C THR A 146 -0.19 2.17 -5.21
N LEU A 147 -1.42 1.79 -4.91
CA LEU A 147 -1.72 0.56 -4.19
C LEU A 147 -2.17 -0.47 -5.21
N GLU A 148 -1.66 -1.69 -5.11
CA GLU A 148 -2.07 -2.80 -5.98
C GLU A 148 -2.42 -4.01 -5.14
N PHE A 149 -3.46 -4.72 -5.53
CA PHE A 149 -3.78 -6.00 -4.94
C PHE A 149 -4.11 -7.02 -6.04
N CYS A 150 -3.74 -8.26 -5.77
CA CYS A 150 -3.85 -9.34 -6.74
C CYS A 150 -4.20 -10.61 -5.95
N PHE A 151 -5.47 -11.02 -6.02
CA PHE A 151 -5.97 -12.18 -5.27
C PHE A 151 -6.52 -13.23 -6.24
N ASP A 152 -6.15 -14.47 -6.02
CA ASP A 152 -6.75 -15.62 -6.71
C ASP A 152 -8.09 -16.00 -6.10
#